data_3110bc4e51115c8399f832580f17df1b
#
_entry.id   3110bc4e51115c8399f832580f17df1b
#
_cell.length_a   1.000
_cell.length_b   1.000
_cell.length_c   1.000
_cell.angle_alpha   90.00
_cell.angle_beta   90.00
_cell.angle_gamma   90.00
#
_symmetry.space_group_name_H-M   'P 1'
#
loop_
_entity.id
_entity.type
_entity.pdbx_description
1 polymer ?
#
loop_
_entity_poly.entity_id
_entity_poly.type
_entity_poly.pdbx_seq_one_letter_code
_entity_poly.pdbx_strand_id
1 'polypeptide(L)'
;MEMMKNWLKKSFYSGLCIAIASCISLSILFGTVFGNAQSVQAKLTDDSYDGNIFALYGGNGSIVPPRINLAQSLQEGRAAMLVFYVDDSADCKRFAPILNLAQGFYGKTISLIAVPIDSLDLQKKKYDPTEEAYYYKGTVPQTVLISGDGKVGYDREGLFGFEELDSAIRDLLDLPDAPPELKFRKTDKIINELNP
;
A
#
# COMPACT_ATOMS: atom_id res chain seq x y z
N MET A 1 -8.29 -63.62 -45.35
CA MET A 1 -7.18 -62.77 -44.93
C MET A 1 -7.47 -61.27 -45.07
N GLU A 2 -8.28 -60.81 -46.01
CA GLU A 2 -8.68 -59.41 -46.16
C GLU A 2 -9.70 -58.90 -45.12
N MET A 3 -10.64 -59.73 -44.70
CA MET A 3 -11.59 -59.31 -43.65
C MET A 3 -10.97 -58.95 -42.32
N MET A 4 -9.91 -59.65 -41.93
CA MET A 4 -9.17 -59.42 -40.68
C MET A 4 -8.35 -58.12 -40.73
N LYS A 5 -7.77 -57.78 -41.90
CA LYS A 5 -7.07 -56.50 -42.13
C LYS A 5 -8.00 -55.31 -42.08
N ASN A 6 -9.24 -55.43 -42.58
CA ASN A 6 -10.23 -54.36 -42.54
C ASN A 6 -10.81 -54.15 -41.15
N TRP A 7 -10.97 -55.22 -40.37
CA TRP A 7 -11.41 -55.12 -38.95
C TRP A 7 -10.33 -54.45 -38.09
N LEU A 8 -9.04 -54.82 -38.27
CA LEU A 8 -7.91 -54.18 -37.56
C LEU A 8 -7.78 -52.69 -37.90
N LYS A 9 -7.95 -52.31 -39.20
CA LYS A 9 -7.95 -50.90 -39.59
C LYS A 9 -9.06 -50.13 -38.92
N LYS A 10 -10.30 -50.68 -38.92
CA LYS A 10 -11.49 -50.03 -38.35
C LYS A 10 -11.33 -49.81 -36.83
N SER A 11 -10.77 -50.79 -36.14
CA SER A 11 -10.48 -50.71 -34.72
C SER A 11 -9.39 -49.65 -34.39
N PHE A 12 -8.38 -49.55 -35.23
CA PHE A 12 -7.29 -48.59 -35.07
C PHE A 12 -7.76 -47.15 -35.28
N TYR A 13 -8.58 -46.89 -36.30
CA TYR A 13 -9.14 -45.54 -36.53
C TYR A 13 -10.14 -45.15 -35.45
N SER A 14 -10.94 -46.06 -34.91
CA SER A 14 -11.85 -45.79 -33.79
C SER A 14 -11.08 -45.40 -32.54
N GLY A 15 -10.00 -46.10 -32.19
CA GLY A 15 -9.16 -45.75 -31.03
C GLY A 15 -8.46 -44.39 -31.19
N LEU A 16 -7.99 -44.08 -32.41
CA LEU A 16 -7.34 -42.82 -32.73
C LEU A 16 -8.30 -41.64 -32.62
N CYS A 17 -9.55 -41.77 -33.11
CA CYS A 17 -10.59 -40.73 -32.98
C CYS A 17 -10.96 -40.44 -31.52
N ILE A 18 -11.07 -41.48 -30.68
CA ILE A 18 -11.35 -41.33 -29.26
C ILE A 18 -10.21 -40.60 -28.54
N ALA A 19 -8.96 -40.93 -28.84
CA ALA A 19 -7.78 -40.27 -28.27
C ALA A 19 -7.71 -38.78 -28.64
N ILE A 20 -7.98 -38.44 -29.91
CA ILE A 20 -7.98 -37.05 -30.39
C ILE A 20 -9.14 -36.26 -29.74
N ALA A 21 -10.34 -36.82 -29.64
CA ALA A 21 -11.47 -36.17 -28.97
C ALA A 21 -11.20 -35.93 -27.50
N SER A 22 -10.54 -36.84 -26.80
CA SER A 22 -10.13 -36.71 -25.41
C SER A 22 -9.09 -35.59 -25.21
N CYS A 23 -8.10 -35.48 -26.11
CA CYS A 23 -7.11 -34.40 -26.06
C CYS A 23 -7.73 -33.01 -26.31
N ILE A 24 -8.67 -32.92 -27.25
CA ILE A 24 -9.37 -31.64 -27.54
C ILE A 24 -10.25 -31.22 -26.35
N SER A 25 -11.00 -32.13 -25.73
CA SER A 25 -11.82 -31.83 -24.56
C SER A 25 -10.97 -31.41 -23.35
N LEU A 26 -9.82 -32.01 -23.15
CA LEU A 26 -8.89 -31.64 -22.07
C LEU A 26 -8.27 -30.24 -22.31
N SER A 27 -7.97 -29.90 -23.56
CA SER A 27 -7.44 -28.58 -23.92
C SER A 27 -8.46 -27.46 -23.72
N ILE A 28 -9.75 -27.74 -23.99
CA ILE A 28 -10.83 -26.78 -23.77
C ILE A 28 -11.05 -26.55 -22.27
N LEU A 29 -11.03 -27.59 -21.45
CA LEU A 29 -11.13 -27.44 -20.00
C LEU A 29 -9.95 -26.65 -19.41
N PHE A 30 -8.73 -26.89 -19.86
CA PHE A 30 -7.56 -26.13 -19.41
C PHE A 30 -7.60 -24.66 -19.86
N GLY A 31 -8.07 -24.38 -21.09
CA GLY A 31 -8.20 -23.04 -21.62
C GLY A 31 -9.22 -22.17 -20.86
N THR A 32 -10.30 -22.74 -20.35
CA THR A 32 -11.31 -22.02 -19.58
C THR A 32 -10.90 -21.70 -18.15
N VAL A 33 -10.00 -22.51 -17.56
CA VAL A 33 -9.50 -22.27 -16.20
C VAL A 33 -8.41 -21.16 -16.19
N PHE A 34 -7.63 -21.03 -17.25
CA PHE A 34 -6.56 -20.01 -17.32
C PHE A 34 -6.94 -18.74 -18.10
N GLY A 35 -8.08 -18.73 -18.81
CA GLY A 35 -8.49 -17.63 -19.68
C GLY A 35 -9.08 -16.40 -18.98
N ASN A 36 -9.33 -16.44 -17.66
CA ASN A 36 -9.94 -15.35 -16.91
C ASN A 36 -9.03 -14.75 -15.83
N ALA A 37 -7.72 -14.85 -15.98
CA ALA A 37 -6.82 -14.05 -15.16
C ALA A 37 -6.95 -12.58 -15.61
N GLN A 38 -7.92 -11.85 -15.09
CA GLN A 38 -7.92 -10.40 -15.18
C GLN A 38 -6.68 -9.91 -14.44
N SER A 39 -5.80 -9.22 -15.15
CA SER A 39 -4.71 -8.51 -14.50
C SER A 39 -5.32 -7.45 -13.59
N VAL A 40 -5.24 -7.66 -12.27
CA VAL A 40 -5.53 -6.63 -11.30
C VAL A 40 -4.45 -5.57 -11.49
N GLN A 41 -4.81 -4.49 -12.16
CA GLN A 41 -3.92 -3.38 -12.40
C GLN A 41 -4.13 -2.39 -11.25
N ALA A 42 -3.10 -2.20 -10.43
CA ALA A 42 -3.13 -1.22 -9.35
C ALA A 42 -3.41 0.18 -9.91
N LYS A 43 -4.45 0.85 -9.42
CA LYS A 43 -4.86 2.17 -9.87
C LYS A 43 -4.79 3.17 -8.73
N LEU A 44 -4.07 4.25 -8.96
CA LEU A 44 -3.89 5.34 -8.01
C LEU A 44 -5.16 6.16 -7.77
N THR A 45 -6.14 6.07 -8.65
CA THR A 45 -7.28 6.99 -8.74
C THR A 45 -8.62 6.38 -8.37
N ASP A 46 -8.66 5.12 -7.97
CA ASP A 46 -9.89 4.46 -7.54
C ASP A 46 -9.79 3.94 -6.10
N ASP A 47 -10.95 3.81 -5.47
CA ASP A 47 -11.09 3.27 -4.13
C ASP A 47 -11.27 1.74 -4.19
N SER A 48 -10.21 1.04 -4.65
CA SER A 48 -10.14 -0.41 -4.70
C SER A 48 -8.93 -0.93 -3.92
N TYR A 49 -9.06 -2.12 -3.34
CA TYR A 49 -7.95 -2.76 -2.67
C TYR A 49 -7.02 -3.42 -3.68
N ASP A 50 -5.81 -2.88 -3.79
CA ASP A 50 -4.76 -3.41 -4.68
C ASP A 50 -3.65 -4.13 -3.90
N GLY A 51 -3.65 -4.00 -2.58
CA GLY A 51 -2.62 -4.47 -1.66
C GLY A 51 -2.08 -3.33 -0.79
N ASN A 52 -0.98 -3.59 -0.09
CA ASN A 52 -0.40 -2.59 0.82
C ASN A 52 0.07 -1.33 0.07
N ILE A 53 -0.50 -0.18 0.41
CA ILE A 53 -0.24 1.10 -0.28
C ILE A 53 1.20 1.58 -0.15
N PHE A 54 1.87 1.30 0.96
CA PHE A 54 3.27 1.74 1.16
C PHE A 54 4.23 0.96 0.27
N ALA A 55 3.97 -0.35 0.04
CA ALA A 55 4.76 -1.15 -0.88
C ALA A 55 4.50 -0.76 -2.35
N LEU A 56 3.20 -0.63 -2.73
CA LEU A 56 2.80 -0.44 -4.12
C LEU A 56 2.99 1.00 -4.62
N TYR A 57 2.62 1.97 -3.79
CA TYR A 57 2.59 3.39 -4.18
C TYR A 57 3.67 4.23 -3.49
N GLY A 58 4.02 3.89 -2.24
CA GLY A 58 5.09 4.55 -1.49
C GLY A 58 6.50 4.02 -1.82
N GLY A 59 6.61 2.85 -2.44
CA GLY A 59 7.88 2.20 -2.72
C GLY A 59 8.63 1.71 -1.47
N ASN A 60 7.96 1.62 -0.32
CA ASN A 60 8.56 1.22 0.95
C ASN A 60 7.60 0.43 1.85
N GLY A 61 7.53 -0.88 1.63
CA GLY A 61 6.73 -1.78 2.46
C GLY A 61 7.20 -1.91 3.92
N SER A 62 8.38 -1.41 4.28
CA SER A 62 8.89 -1.49 5.66
C SER A 62 8.26 -0.48 6.64
N ILE A 63 7.37 0.39 6.14
CA ILE A 63 6.58 1.30 6.95
C ILE A 63 5.53 0.51 7.76
N VAL A 64 5.05 -0.61 7.25
CA VAL A 64 4.00 -1.43 7.85
C VAL A 64 4.47 -2.89 8.01
N PRO A 65 4.33 -3.49 9.20
CA PRO A 65 3.87 -2.88 10.44
C PRO A 65 4.86 -1.87 11.03
N PRO A 66 4.40 -0.87 11.80
CA PRO A 66 5.29 0.07 12.45
C PRO A 66 6.21 -0.66 13.45
N ARG A 67 7.43 -0.18 13.61
CA ARG A 67 8.44 -0.82 14.47
C ARG A 67 8.10 -0.72 15.95
N ILE A 68 7.46 0.35 16.35
CA ILE A 68 7.00 0.63 17.71
C ILE A 68 5.62 1.26 17.66
N ASN A 69 4.85 1.14 18.73
CA ASN A 69 3.57 1.82 18.89
C ASN A 69 3.73 3.20 19.56
N LEU A 70 2.64 3.94 19.66
CA LEU A 70 2.65 5.28 20.26
C LEU A 70 3.10 5.26 21.73
N ALA A 71 2.59 4.33 22.53
CA ALA A 71 2.97 4.22 23.94
C ALA A 71 4.48 4.01 24.12
N GLN A 72 5.08 3.15 23.31
CA GLN A 72 6.52 2.92 23.32
C GLN A 72 7.32 4.16 22.90
N SER A 73 6.86 4.85 21.83
CA SER A 73 7.52 6.08 21.37
C SER A 73 7.54 7.16 22.45
N LEU A 74 6.39 7.40 23.09
CA LEU A 74 6.26 8.38 24.18
C LEU A 74 7.07 7.98 25.42
N GLN A 75 7.13 6.68 25.76
CA GLN A 75 7.94 6.18 26.86
C GLN A 75 9.44 6.44 26.62
N GLU A 76 9.88 6.38 25.35
CA GLU A 76 11.25 6.72 24.96
C GLU A 76 11.52 8.24 24.89
N GLY A 77 10.50 9.09 25.17
CA GLY A 77 10.59 10.53 24.99
C GLY A 77 10.73 10.97 23.53
N ARG A 78 10.28 10.14 22.60
CA ARG A 78 10.47 10.29 21.17
C ARG A 78 9.20 10.85 20.53
N ALA A 79 9.35 11.86 19.69
CA ALA A 79 8.24 12.37 18.90
C ALA A 79 7.69 11.30 17.97
N ALA A 80 6.38 11.30 17.74
CA ALA A 80 5.68 10.36 16.90
C ALA A 80 4.88 11.06 15.79
N MET A 81 4.82 10.44 14.63
CA MET A 81 3.92 10.79 13.54
C MET A 81 2.95 9.62 13.35
N LEU A 82 1.71 9.81 13.75
CA LEU A 82 0.62 8.88 13.46
C LEU A 82 0.05 9.19 12.08
N VAL A 83 -0.19 8.15 11.30
CA VAL A 83 -0.88 8.26 10.02
C VAL A 83 -1.97 7.22 9.94
N PHE A 84 -3.22 7.67 10.01
CA PHE A 84 -4.38 6.80 9.85
C PHE A 84 -4.70 6.61 8.37
N TYR A 85 -4.90 5.37 7.95
CA TYR A 85 -5.09 5.03 6.53
C TYR A 85 -5.95 3.80 6.32
N VAL A 86 -6.40 3.61 5.09
CA VAL A 86 -6.94 2.36 4.54
C VAL A 86 -6.28 2.06 3.20
N ASP A 87 -6.10 0.78 2.89
CA ASP A 87 -5.39 0.35 1.66
C ASP A 87 -6.23 0.53 0.39
N ASP A 88 -7.54 0.68 0.50
CA ASP A 88 -8.48 0.85 -0.62
C ASP A 88 -8.83 2.32 -0.93
N SER A 89 -8.28 3.30 -0.21
CA SER A 89 -8.53 4.72 -0.46
C SER A 89 -7.56 5.31 -1.49
N ALA A 90 -8.08 5.92 -2.55
CA ALA A 90 -7.30 6.65 -3.55
C ALA A 90 -6.48 7.79 -2.92
N ASP A 91 -7.00 8.45 -1.89
CA ASP A 91 -6.29 9.52 -1.20
C ASP A 91 -5.11 8.97 -0.37
N CYS A 92 -5.31 7.83 0.32
CA CYS A 92 -4.23 7.17 1.04
C CYS A 92 -3.13 6.67 0.09
N LYS A 93 -3.49 6.12 -1.07
CA LYS A 93 -2.55 5.70 -2.11
C LYS A 93 -1.70 6.88 -2.60
N ARG A 94 -2.32 8.04 -2.85
CA ARG A 94 -1.62 9.29 -3.26
C ARG A 94 -0.74 9.86 -2.17
N PHE A 95 -1.08 9.63 -0.90
CA PHE A 95 -0.33 10.10 0.25
C PHE A 95 0.89 9.23 0.59
N ALA A 96 0.86 7.95 0.25
CA ALA A 96 1.92 6.99 0.57
C ALA A 96 3.35 7.41 0.13
N PRO A 97 3.59 8.01 -1.06
CA PRO A 97 4.90 8.54 -1.44
C PRO A 97 5.41 9.66 -0.52
N ILE A 98 4.50 10.50 -0.02
CA ILE A 98 4.84 11.60 0.91
C ILE A 98 5.36 11.03 2.22
N LEU A 99 4.71 9.97 2.72
CA LEU A 99 5.12 9.28 3.94
C LEU A 99 6.46 8.57 3.77
N ASN A 100 6.73 8.01 2.60
CA ASN A 100 8.03 7.44 2.30
C ASN A 100 9.15 8.49 2.34
N LEU A 101 8.91 9.68 1.79
CA LEU A 101 9.83 10.81 1.93
C LEU A 101 10.05 11.19 3.40
N ALA A 102 8.98 11.34 4.17
CA ALA A 102 9.07 11.64 5.60
C ALA A 102 9.87 10.57 6.37
N GLN A 103 9.65 9.29 6.06
CA GLN A 103 10.43 8.19 6.63
C GLN A 103 11.92 8.30 6.28
N GLY A 104 12.23 8.67 5.04
CA GLY A 104 13.60 8.85 4.57
C GLY A 104 14.34 9.96 5.33
N PHE A 105 13.70 11.11 5.54
CA PHE A 105 14.29 12.26 6.19
C PHE A 105 14.27 12.19 7.73
N TYR A 106 13.17 11.74 8.31
CA TYR A 106 12.87 11.87 9.73
C TYR A 106 12.77 10.55 10.49
N GLY A 107 12.78 9.40 9.82
CA GLY A 107 12.55 8.10 10.47
C GLY A 107 13.58 7.68 11.51
N LYS A 108 14.72 8.38 11.60
CA LYS A 108 15.68 8.23 12.69
C LYS A 108 15.38 9.13 13.89
N THR A 109 14.68 10.23 13.68
CA THR A 109 14.40 11.26 14.68
C THR A 109 13.02 11.10 15.29
N ILE A 110 12.01 10.81 14.48
CA ILE A 110 10.62 10.58 14.89
C ILE A 110 10.22 9.14 14.64
N SER A 111 9.23 8.67 15.38
CA SER A 111 8.58 7.37 15.15
C SER A 111 7.47 7.53 14.15
N LEU A 112 7.62 7.02 12.92
CA LEU A 112 6.54 6.94 11.97
C LEU A 112 5.69 5.70 12.28
N ILE A 113 4.42 5.93 12.61
CA ILE A 113 3.46 4.91 13.04
C ILE A 113 2.27 4.95 12.08
N ALA A 114 2.31 4.12 11.04
CA ALA A 114 1.21 3.96 10.12
C ALA A 114 0.16 3.02 10.76
N VAL A 115 -1.05 3.54 10.93
CA VAL A 115 -2.15 2.91 11.66
C VAL A 115 -3.27 2.57 10.67
N PRO A 116 -3.42 1.29 10.27
CA PRO A 116 -4.58 0.89 9.50
C PRO A 116 -5.83 0.96 10.38
N ILE A 117 -6.90 1.60 9.89
CA ILE A 117 -8.12 1.81 10.70
C ILE A 117 -8.71 0.49 11.16
N ASP A 118 -8.61 -0.57 10.36
CA ASP A 118 -9.13 -1.89 10.68
C ASP A 118 -8.44 -2.53 11.92
N SER A 119 -7.28 -2.01 12.32
CA SER A 119 -6.57 -2.45 13.52
C SER A 119 -7.05 -1.75 14.80
N LEU A 120 -7.87 -0.70 14.69
CA LEU A 120 -8.36 0.07 15.83
C LEU A 120 -9.61 -0.56 16.44
N ASP A 121 -9.65 -0.71 17.75
CA ASP A 121 -10.88 -1.03 18.47
C ASP A 121 -11.71 0.24 18.65
N LEU A 122 -12.51 0.59 17.64
CA LEU A 122 -13.35 1.79 17.64
C LEU A 122 -14.62 1.65 18.51
N GLN A 123 -14.86 0.49 19.14
CA GLN A 123 -16.01 0.28 20.02
C GLN A 123 -15.71 0.63 21.50
N LYS A 124 -14.48 0.87 21.83
CA LYS A 124 -14.04 1.25 23.17
C LYS A 124 -14.62 2.63 23.54
N LYS A 125 -15.21 2.74 24.72
CA LYS A 125 -15.89 3.99 25.18
C LYS A 125 -14.93 5.14 25.54
N LYS A 126 -13.68 4.81 25.86
CA LYS A 126 -12.66 5.78 26.27
C LYS A 126 -11.28 5.27 25.88
N TYR A 127 -10.49 6.13 25.27
CA TYR A 127 -9.08 5.87 24.91
C TYR A 127 -8.14 6.65 25.82
N ASP A 128 -6.97 6.11 26.04
CA ASP A 128 -5.87 6.81 26.72
C ASP A 128 -5.06 7.61 25.68
N PRO A 129 -4.47 8.76 26.04
CA PRO A 129 -3.60 9.53 25.15
C PRO A 129 -2.34 8.77 24.63
N THR A 130 -2.04 7.62 25.19
CA THR A 130 -0.99 6.72 24.70
C THR A 130 -1.46 5.71 23.65
N GLU A 131 -2.77 5.70 23.35
CA GLU A 131 -3.38 4.82 22.35
C GLU A 131 -3.60 5.59 21.02
N GLU A 132 -3.27 5.01 19.90
CA GLU A 132 -3.42 5.64 18.58
C GLU A 132 -4.87 6.04 18.31
N ALA A 133 -5.84 5.20 18.70
CA ALA A 133 -7.28 5.45 18.50
C ALA A 133 -7.78 6.73 19.20
N TYR A 134 -7.07 7.25 20.23
CA TYR A 134 -7.40 8.51 20.91
C TYR A 134 -7.40 9.71 19.95
N TYR A 135 -6.53 9.66 18.93
CA TYR A 135 -6.32 10.77 18.00
C TYR A 135 -7.13 10.63 16.70
N TYR A 136 -7.77 9.49 16.47
CA TYR A 136 -8.51 9.26 15.23
C TYR A 136 -9.82 10.06 15.19
N LYS A 137 -10.02 10.83 14.12
CA LYS A 137 -11.18 11.72 13.91
C LYS A 137 -12.25 11.19 12.98
N GLY A 138 -12.06 9.98 12.42
CA GLY A 138 -13.04 9.35 11.54
C GLY A 138 -12.79 9.59 10.04
N THR A 139 -11.66 10.19 9.66
CA THR A 139 -11.30 10.47 8.26
C THR A 139 -9.92 9.89 7.91
N VAL A 140 -9.69 9.59 6.63
CA VAL A 140 -8.41 9.12 6.11
C VAL A 140 -8.08 9.78 4.76
N PRO A 141 -6.78 10.05 4.50
CA PRO A 141 -5.68 9.98 5.45
C PRO A 141 -5.79 11.06 6.52
N GLN A 142 -5.37 10.74 7.76
CA GLN A 142 -5.18 11.73 8.82
C GLN A 142 -3.76 11.61 9.35
N THR A 143 -3.10 12.74 9.57
CA THR A 143 -1.74 12.80 10.12
C THR A 143 -1.72 13.60 11.41
N VAL A 144 -1.15 13.01 12.47
CA VAL A 144 -1.00 13.66 13.77
C VAL A 144 0.48 13.61 14.18
N LEU A 145 1.06 14.77 14.48
CA LEU A 145 2.40 14.86 15.06
C LEU A 145 2.30 15.11 16.55
N ILE A 146 2.99 14.29 17.31
CA ILE A 146 3.00 14.29 18.77
C ILE A 146 4.45 14.42 19.23
N SER A 147 4.71 15.43 20.06
CA SER A 147 6.06 15.60 20.66
C SER A 147 6.36 14.50 21.68
N GLY A 148 7.63 14.34 22.03
CA GLY A 148 8.06 13.31 22.98
C GLY A 148 7.47 13.45 24.39
N ASP A 149 6.92 14.63 24.74
CA ASP A 149 6.18 14.88 25.99
C ASP A 149 4.65 14.65 25.86
N GLY A 150 4.19 14.12 24.70
CA GLY A 150 2.80 13.74 24.44
C GLY A 150 1.90 14.88 23.98
N LYS A 151 2.42 16.06 23.65
CA LYS A 151 1.61 17.17 23.14
C LYS A 151 1.42 17.04 21.62
N VAL A 152 0.19 17.30 21.16
CA VAL A 152 -0.11 17.39 19.73
C VAL A 152 0.40 18.73 19.21
N GLY A 153 1.33 18.69 18.27
CA GLY A 153 1.85 19.86 17.57
C GLY A 153 1.20 20.11 16.22
N TYR A 154 0.64 19.06 15.59
CA TYR A 154 0.00 19.13 14.29
C TYR A 154 -1.03 18.03 14.15
N ASP A 155 -2.18 18.33 13.55
CA ASP A 155 -3.26 17.37 13.29
C ASP A 155 -4.00 17.80 12.03
N ARG A 156 -3.85 17.02 10.95
CA ARG A 156 -4.35 17.34 9.62
C ARG A 156 -5.09 16.16 9.00
N GLU A 157 -6.26 16.44 8.46
CA GLU A 157 -7.06 15.50 7.68
C GLU A 157 -6.87 15.75 6.19
N GLY A 158 -6.95 14.69 5.38
CA GLY A 158 -6.85 14.72 3.93
C GLY A 158 -5.41 14.83 3.38
N LEU A 159 -5.33 15.12 2.09
CA LEU A 159 -4.07 15.22 1.35
C LEU A 159 -3.41 16.59 1.53
N PHE A 160 -2.09 16.57 1.67
CA PHE A 160 -1.23 17.77 1.67
C PHE A 160 0.15 17.40 1.16
N GLY A 161 0.97 18.41 0.82
CA GLY A 161 2.30 18.20 0.24
C GLY A 161 3.36 17.89 1.28
N PHE A 162 4.53 17.38 0.80
CA PHE A 162 5.67 17.10 1.68
C PHE A 162 6.19 18.38 2.35
N GLU A 163 6.15 19.53 1.68
CA GLU A 163 6.62 20.81 2.21
C GLU A 163 5.85 21.23 3.46
N GLU A 164 4.53 20.99 3.49
CA GLU A 164 3.69 21.25 4.66
C GLU A 164 4.06 20.31 5.81
N LEU A 165 4.26 19.02 5.49
CA LEU A 165 4.67 18.03 6.49
C LEU A 165 6.07 18.31 7.05
N ASP A 166 7.02 18.68 6.19
CA ASP A 166 8.38 19.05 6.56
C ASP A 166 8.38 20.24 7.52
N SER A 167 7.63 21.29 7.19
CA SER A 167 7.48 22.47 8.07
C SER A 167 6.91 22.08 9.44
N ALA A 168 5.81 21.30 9.46
CA ALA A 168 5.19 20.88 10.71
C ALA A 168 6.11 20.00 11.57
N ILE A 169 6.92 19.12 10.96
CA ILE A 169 7.88 18.30 11.68
C ILE A 169 9.03 19.16 12.24
N ARG A 170 9.51 20.14 11.46
CA ARG A 170 10.57 21.07 11.91
C ARG A 170 10.10 21.91 13.07
N ASP A 171 8.89 22.45 12.98
CA ASP A 171 8.27 23.22 14.08
C ASP A 171 8.14 22.36 15.35
N LEU A 172 7.68 21.10 15.22
CA LEU A 172 7.56 20.19 16.36
C LEU A 172 8.90 19.89 17.04
N LEU A 173 9.98 19.81 16.26
CA LEU A 173 11.32 19.42 16.71
C LEU A 173 12.23 20.63 17.01
N ASP A 174 11.71 21.85 16.92
CA ASP A 174 12.48 23.12 17.05
C ASP A 174 13.70 23.15 16.11
N LEU A 175 13.52 22.69 14.89
CA LEU A 175 14.56 22.69 13.84
C LEU A 175 14.45 23.97 13.00
N PRO A 176 15.56 24.48 12.46
CA PRO A 176 15.54 25.61 11.55
C PRO A 176 14.76 25.28 10.27
N ASP A 177 14.22 26.30 9.61
CA ASP A 177 13.55 26.16 8.31
C ASP A 177 14.42 25.41 7.31
N ALA A 178 13.75 24.70 6.38
CA ALA A 178 14.47 24.01 5.31
C ALA A 178 15.28 25.01 4.47
N PRO A 179 16.57 24.71 4.17
CA PRO A 179 17.35 25.54 3.28
C PRO A 179 16.64 25.70 1.93
N PRO A 180 16.72 26.89 1.29
CA PRO A 180 16.05 27.15 0.01
C PRO A 180 16.41 26.15 -1.10
N GLU A 181 17.59 25.56 -1.02
CA GLU A 181 18.09 24.57 -1.98
C GLU A 181 17.37 23.20 -1.84
N LEU A 182 16.76 22.93 -0.68
CA LEU A 182 15.98 21.71 -0.44
C LEU A 182 14.50 21.84 -0.79
N LYS A 183 14.08 22.98 -1.36
CA LYS A 183 12.73 23.08 -1.91
C LYS A 183 12.62 22.08 -3.06
N PHE A 184 11.75 21.07 -2.87
CA PHE A 184 11.54 20.05 -3.86
C PHE A 184 11.16 20.70 -5.18
N ARG A 185 11.97 20.43 -6.19
CA ARG A 185 11.71 20.93 -7.54
C ARG A 185 10.40 20.29 -7.99
N LYS A 186 9.33 21.09 -8.15
CA LYS A 186 8.12 20.63 -8.84
C LYS A 186 8.54 20.20 -10.23
N THR A 187 8.63 18.93 -10.45
CA THR A 187 8.84 18.38 -11.80
C THR A 187 7.47 18.36 -12.47
N ASP A 188 7.15 19.41 -13.22
CA ASP A 188 5.94 19.47 -14.04
C ASP A 188 5.97 18.48 -15.23
N LYS A 189 7.05 17.70 -15.36
CA LYS A 189 7.23 16.66 -16.35
C LYS A 189 7.56 15.35 -15.68
N ILE A 190 6.66 14.38 -15.82
CA ILE A 190 7.00 12.96 -15.69
C ILE A 190 7.86 12.63 -16.91
N ILE A 191 9.17 12.59 -16.75
CA ILE A 191 10.08 12.20 -17.81
C ILE A 191 10.18 10.68 -17.74
N ASN A 192 9.35 9.99 -18.50
CA ASN A 192 9.54 8.57 -18.83
C ASN A 192 10.39 8.48 -20.11
N GLU A 193 11.59 9.04 -20.09
CA GLU A 193 12.56 8.77 -21.14
C GLU A 193 13.23 7.44 -20.81
N LEU A 194 12.70 6.37 -21.40
CA LEU A 194 13.47 5.15 -21.59
C LEU A 194 14.61 5.52 -22.51
N ASN A 195 15.82 5.49 -22.01
CA ASN A 195 17.05 5.71 -22.78
C ASN A 195 17.09 4.70 -23.93
N PRO A 196 17.26 5.13 -25.22
CA PRO A 196 17.31 4.21 -26.36
C PRO A 196 18.53 3.29 -26.31
#